data_2e1564ca7264821914fc7c52d380b6a3
#
_entry.id   2e1564ca7264821914fc7c52d380b6a3
#
_cell.length_a   1.000
_cell.length_b   1.000
_cell.length_c   1.000
_cell.angle_alpha   90.00
_cell.angle_beta   90.00
_cell.angle_gamma   90.00
#
_symmetry.space_group_name_H-M   'P 1'
#
loop_
_entity.id
_entity.type
_entity.pdbx_description
1 polymer ?
#
loop_
_entity_poly.entity_id
_entity_poly.type
_entity_poly.pdbx_seq_one_letter_code
_entity_poly.pdbx_strand_id
1 'polypeptide(L)'
;MASIALFVSKYNEEHDVDLFKECFQRITKTQTKEYRISGRSVRMDSKLISSNIAWYSRYEIIQKTFVGSVTRSELEKIDDQMIRRQALEFFDEDAAKTVYRTDSDTMGHRLLNLGLVIDNVLGHCGRDEKILLRRVFHEQYEKTDDGTVSVRDKKLVSAKSVQNPNDSEAQYRGKNGKKVKGFCTNITETCDNPGKPNLITDVTVEGAGTADNSYVKDALKESEKVTGDKVEVLHSDGAYQSETNRQLAADPENGFKFVANGIQGKPSRYELNLTDDHNLEVTDKHTGEVIQATPVGEEKWKIKITNDEGRTSWRYFGAEQIEKSKARKEVESIPFGERKKRNNVEATIFQYCFHTRNNKTRYRGKIKHTLQAVARCVWINMRRLFLFDARIAAQMA
;
A
#
# COMPACT_ATOMS: atom_id res chain seq x y z
N MET A 1 17.58 -8.53 17.85
CA MET A 1 16.68 -8.34 16.69
C MET A 1 17.21 -8.91 15.37
N ALA A 2 18.46 -8.65 14.97
CA ALA A 2 19.01 -9.21 13.73
C ALA A 2 18.99 -10.75 13.70
N SER A 3 19.41 -11.41 14.77
CA SER A 3 19.42 -12.87 14.90
C SER A 3 18.00 -13.48 14.85
N ILE A 4 17.03 -12.86 15.51
CA ILE A 4 15.62 -13.31 15.48
C ILE A 4 15.06 -13.15 14.07
N ALA A 5 15.29 -12.02 13.40
CA ALA A 5 14.81 -11.79 12.05
C ALA A 5 15.39 -12.80 11.05
N LEU A 6 16.69 -13.12 11.18
CA LEU A 6 17.34 -14.11 10.33
C LEU A 6 16.79 -15.53 10.57
N PHE A 7 16.60 -15.90 11.85
CA PHE A 7 15.99 -17.17 12.21
C PHE A 7 14.58 -17.31 11.63
N VAL A 8 13.73 -16.29 11.82
CA VAL A 8 12.35 -16.31 11.32
C VAL A 8 12.31 -16.32 9.79
N SER A 9 13.21 -15.58 9.10
CA SER A 9 13.28 -15.64 7.63
C SER A 9 13.53 -17.05 7.14
N LYS A 10 14.54 -17.71 7.68
CA LYS A 10 14.86 -19.10 7.32
C LYS A 10 13.73 -20.06 7.66
N TYR A 11 13.16 -19.94 8.85
CA TYR A 11 12.03 -20.78 9.27
C TYR A 11 10.82 -20.62 8.36
N ASN A 12 10.47 -19.39 7.99
CA ASN A 12 9.37 -19.10 7.09
C ASN A 12 9.59 -19.69 5.69
N GLU A 13 10.82 -19.58 5.16
CA GLU A 13 11.21 -20.16 3.87
C GLU A 13 11.19 -21.71 3.88
N GLU A 14 11.66 -22.33 4.96
CA GLU A 14 11.71 -23.78 5.11
C GLU A 14 10.33 -24.44 5.31
N HIS A 15 9.40 -23.71 5.96
CA HIS A 15 8.10 -24.26 6.36
C HIS A 15 6.90 -23.64 5.64
N ASP A 16 7.13 -22.68 4.72
CA ASP A 16 6.08 -21.93 4.00
C ASP A 16 5.03 -21.31 4.93
N VAL A 17 5.49 -20.68 6.01
CA VAL A 17 4.65 -20.03 7.02
C VAL A 17 5.12 -18.63 7.36
N ASP A 18 4.25 -17.80 7.92
CA ASP A 18 4.63 -16.55 8.59
C ASP A 18 4.58 -16.75 10.11
N LEU A 19 5.72 -17.09 10.70
CA LEU A 19 5.84 -17.38 12.12
C LEU A 19 5.38 -16.22 13.02
N PHE A 20 5.64 -14.96 12.63
CA PHE A 20 5.18 -13.82 13.41
C PHE A 20 3.66 -13.70 13.39
N LYS A 21 3.06 -13.92 12.23
CA LYS A 21 1.61 -13.92 12.07
C LYS A 21 0.96 -15.04 12.86
N GLU A 22 1.52 -16.26 12.80
CA GLU A 22 1.03 -17.38 13.59
C GLU A 22 1.10 -17.12 15.10
N CYS A 23 2.20 -16.60 15.61
CA CYS A 23 2.34 -16.26 17.02
C CYS A 23 1.30 -15.22 17.44
N PHE A 24 1.12 -14.17 16.63
CA PHE A 24 0.10 -13.15 16.87
C PHE A 24 -1.30 -13.76 16.95
N GLN A 25 -1.66 -14.59 15.97
CA GLN A 25 -2.96 -15.25 15.90
C GLN A 25 -3.25 -16.15 17.10
N ARG A 26 -2.28 -16.96 17.51
CA ARG A 26 -2.43 -17.86 18.68
C ARG A 26 -2.68 -17.06 19.97
N ILE A 27 -1.89 -16.01 20.21
CA ILE A 27 -2.06 -15.14 21.38
C ILE A 27 -3.44 -14.48 21.34
N THR A 28 -3.79 -13.84 20.23
CA THR A 28 -5.02 -13.07 20.10
C THR A 28 -6.25 -13.99 20.15
N LYS A 29 -6.18 -15.19 19.56
CA LYS A 29 -7.27 -16.18 19.65
C LYS A 29 -7.57 -16.60 21.09
N THR A 30 -6.52 -16.78 21.92
CA THR A 30 -6.71 -17.07 23.35
C THR A 30 -7.39 -15.89 24.04
N GLN A 31 -6.94 -14.67 23.77
CA GLN A 31 -7.49 -13.44 24.35
C GLN A 31 -8.97 -13.22 23.94
N THR A 32 -9.31 -13.37 22.65
CA THR A 32 -10.68 -13.19 22.17
C THR A 32 -11.63 -14.20 22.80
N LYS A 33 -11.19 -15.45 22.96
CA LYS A 33 -11.98 -16.51 23.62
C LYS A 33 -12.18 -16.22 25.11
N GLU A 34 -11.12 -15.90 25.84
CA GLU A 34 -11.15 -15.64 27.28
C GLU A 34 -12.10 -14.47 27.63
N TYR A 35 -11.99 -13.38 26.90
CA TYR A 35 -12.80 -12.18 27.12
C TYR A 35 -14.11 -12.17 26.34
N ARG A 36 -14.42 -13.24 25.61
CA ARG A 36 -15.64 -13.40 24.78
C ARG A 36 -15.84 -12.19 23.85
N ILE A 37 -14.79 -11.81 23.14
CA ILE A 37 -14.80 -10.68 22.19
C ILE A 37 -15.40 -11.16 20.88
N SER A 38 -16.43 -10.47 20.39
CA SER A 38 -17.04 -10.76 19.09
C SER A 38 -16.23 -10.16 17.94
N GLY A 39 -16.09 -10.94 16.86
CA GLY A 39 -15.48 -10.54 15.58
C GLY A 39 -16.48 -10.17 14.49
N ARG A 40 -17.80 -10.17 14.76
CA ARG A 40 -18.81 -9.89 13.73
C ARG A 40 -18.70 -8.51 13.12
N SER A 41 -18.23 -7.54 13.88
CA SER A 41 -17.94 -6.20 13.41
C SER A 41 -16.45 -5.89 13.57
N VAL A 42 -15.80 -5.48 12.50
CA VAL A 42 -14.39 -5.10 12.50
C VAL A 42 -14.20 -3.73 11.85
N ARG A 43 -13.08 -3.10 12.17
CA ARG A 43 -12.65 -1.87 11.53
C ARG A 43 -11.19 -1.98 11.14
N MET A 44 -10.80 -1.34 10.04
CA MET A 44 -9.42 -1.36 9.57
C MET A 44 -8.94 0.00 9.09
N ASP A 45 -7.65 0.20 9.21
CA ASP A 45 -6.94 1.34 8.65
C ASP A 45 -5.46 1.00 8.41
N SER A 46 -4.83 1.76 7.54
CA SER A 46 -3.43 1.57 7.16
C SER A 46 -2.54 2.74 7.56
N LYS A 47 -1.27 2.46 7.80
CA LYS A 47 -0.27 3.47 8.13
C LYS A 47 1.00 3.28 7.32
N LEU A 48 1.42 4.36 6.65
CA LEU A 48 2.71 4.41 5.97
C LEU A 48 3.82 4.68 6.99
N ILE A 49 4.83 3.82 7.00
CA ILE A 49 6.00 3.89 7.88
C ILE A 49 7.27 3.91 7.02
N SER A 50 8.09 4.95 7.19
CA SER A 50 9.36 5.05 6.48
C SER A 50 10.38 4.07 7.03
N SER A 51 11.12 3.41 6.14
CA SER A 51 12.29 2.61 6.48
C SER A 51 13.48 3.49 6.87
N ASN A 52 14.45 2.91 7.59
CA ASN A 52 15.68 3.61 7.98
C ASN A 52 16.70 3.64 6.84
N ILE A 53 16.34 4.28 5.75
CA ILE A 53 17.17 4.43 4.56
C ILE A 53 17.43 5.89 4.22
N ALA A 54 18.55 6.15 3.54
CA ALA A 54 18.82 7.42 2.89
C ALA A 54 17.94 7.59 1.65
N TRP A 55 17.63 8.84 1.30
CA TRP A 55 16.93 9.18 0.08
C TRP A 55 17.96 9.36 -1.03
N TYR A 56 18.00 8.41 -1.94
CA TYR A 56 18.86 8.44 -3.12
C TYR A 56 18.10 8.94 -4.35
N SER A 57 18.80 9.65 -5.23
CA SER A 57 18.37 9.94 -6.60
C SER A 57 18.36 8.63 -7.41
N ARG A 58 17.78 8.67 -8.61
CA ARG A 58 17.77 7.53 -9.52
C ARG A 58 19.18 7.03 -9.82
N TYR A 59 20.09 7.96 -10.15
CA TYR A 59 21.49 7.63 -10.45
C TYR A 59 22.20 6.97 -9.25
N GLU A 60 22.04 7.55 -8.05
CA GLU A 60 22.64 6.97 -6.84
C GLU A 60 22.12 5.56 -6.54
N ILE A 61 20.81 5.30 -6.76
CA ILE A 61 20.25 3.95 -6.56
C ILE A 61 20.95 2.95 -7.46
N ILE A 62 21.08 3.27 -8.76
CA ILE A 62 21.68 2.38 -9.76
C ILE A 62 23.17 2.18 -9.46
N GLN A 63 23.92 3.26 -9.29
CA GLN A 63 25.37 3.22 -9.05
C GLN A 63 25.68 2.48 -7.74
N LYS A 64 25.00 2.78 -6.64
CA LYS A 64 25.22 2.10 -5.35
C LYS A 64 24.84 0.62 -5.41
N THR A 65 23.82 0.26 -6.20
CA THR A 65 23.48 -1.15 -6.43
C THR A 65 24.57 -1.85 -7.22
N PHE A 66 25.10 -1.19 -8.27
CA PHE A 66 26.22 -1.70 -9.05
C PHE A 66 27.43 -1.94 -8.15
N VAL A 67 27.93 -0.93 -7.44
CA VAL A 67 29.07 -1.04 -6.54
C VAL A 67 28.88 -2.13 -5.46
N GLY A 68 27.67 -2.24 -4.91
CA GLY A 68 27.35 -3.28 -3.92
C GLY A 68 27.23 -4.70 -4.47
N SER A 69 27.18 -4.85 -5.81
CA SER A 69 26.97 -6.14 -6.49
C SER A 69 28.22 -6.67 -7.19
N VAL A 70 29.27 -5.87 -7.33
CA VAL A 70 30.51 -6.23 -8.04
C VAL A 70 31.73 -6.00 -7.16
N THR A 71 32.81 -6.68 -7.48
CA THR A 71 34.12 -6.46 -6.89
C THR A 71 35.05 -5.82 -7.92
N ARG A 72 36.07 -5.06 -7.49
CA ARG A 72 37.06 -4.48 -8.35
C ARG A 72 37.76 -5.55 -9.21
N SER A 73 38.12 -6.70 -8.64
CA SER A 73 38.74 -7.81 -9.35
C SER A 73 37.88 -8.41 -10.45
N GLU A 74 36.54 -8.40 -10.31
CA GLU A 74 35.62 -8.81 -11.40
C GLU A 74 35.68 -7.78 -12.53
N LEU A 75 35.68 -6.49 -12.22
CA LEU A 75 35.71 -5.41 -13.23
C LEU A 75 37.04 -5.37 -14.02
N GLU A 76 38.17 -5.65 -13.36
CA GLU A 76 39.49 -5.71 -13.98
C GLU A 76 39.61 -6.85 -15.01
N LYS A 77 38.74 -7.88 -14.92
CA LYS A 77 38.71 -9.02 -15.85
C LYS A 77 37.84 -8.81 -17.09
N ILE A 78 37.14 -7.67 -17.20
CA ILE A 78 36.35 -7.36 -18.38
C ILE A 78 37.29 -7.24 -19.60
N ASP A 79 37.03 -8.00 -20.66
CA ASP A 79 37.89 -8.06 -21.84
C ASP A 79 37.89 -6.73 -22.61
N ASP A 80 36.71 -6.12 -22.81
CA ASP A 80 36.57 -4.82 -23.46
C ASP A 80 37.22 -3.71 -22.62
N GLN A 81 38.29 -3.14 -23.16
CA GLN A 81 39.07 -2.12 -22.46
C GLN A 81 38.28 -0.84 -22.18
N MET A 82 37.35 -0.45 -23.07
CA MET A 82 36.55 0.75 -22.91
C MET A 82 35.50 0.53 -21.78
N ILE A 83 34.79 -0.60 -21.81
CA ILE A 83 33.82 -0.97 -20.79
C ILE A 83 34.51 -1.14 -19.44
N ARG A 84 35.65 -1.82 -19.39
CA ARG A 84 36.44 -1.98 -18.16
C ARG A 84 36.81 -0.63 -17.54
N ARG A 85 37.30 0.31 -18.33
CA ARG A 85 37.67 1.66 -17.87
C ARG A 85 36.43 2.39 -17.29
N GLN A 86 35.32 2.36 -18.01
CA GLN A 86 34.08 2.98 -17.54
C GLN A 86 33.52 2.31 -16.26
N ALA A 87 33.59 0.98 -16.18
CA ALA A 87 33.14 0.22 -15.02
C ALA A 87 33.95 0.59 -13.76
N LEU A 88 35.27 0.72 -13.87
CA LEU A 88 36.14 1.16 -12.78
C LEU A 88 35.87 2.62 -12.37
N GLU A 89 35.64 3.51 -13.38
CA GLU A 89 35.24 4.89 -13.10
C GLU A 89 33.92 4.95 -12.28
N PHE A 90 32.87 4.23 -12.68
CA PHE A 90 31.62 4.17 -11.95
C PHE A 90 31.76 3.49 -10.58
N PHE A 91 32.66 2.54 -10.43
CA PHE A 91 32.92 1.88 -9.15
C PHE A 91 33.58 2.82 -8.14
N ASP A 92 34.51 3.67 -8.58
CA ASP A 92 35.29 4.55 -7.70
C ASP A 92 34.62 5.91 -7.44
N GLU A 93 33.58 6.27 -8.19
CA GLU A 93 32.97 7.59 -8.07
C GLU A 93 32.12 7.76 -6.80
N ASP A 94 32.06 9.00 -6.30
CA ASP A 94 31.08 9.43 -5.33
C ASP A 94 29.80 9.90 -6.06
N ALA A 95 28.82 8.99 -6.17
CA ALA A 95 27.57 9.26 -6.88
C ALA A 95 26.81 10.49 -6.37
N ALA A 96 26.88 10.81 -5.07
CA ALA A 96 26.20 11.97 -4.51
C ALA A 96 26.83 13.28 -5.00
N LYS A 97 28.17 13.34 -5.05
CA LYS A 97 28.89 14.47 -5.63
C LYS A 97 28.64 14.60 -7.12
N THR A 98 28.63 13.47 -7.84
CA THR A 98 28.34 13.44 -9.28
C THR A 98 26.96 14.03 -9.56
N VAL A 99 25.92 13.58 -8.86
CA VAL A 99 24.55 14.12 -9.02
C VAL A 99 24.48 15.63 -8.75
N TYR A 100 25.19 16.09 -7.72
CA TYR A 100 25.18 17.50 -7.36
C TYR A 100 25.87 18.40 -8.40
N ARG A 101 26.90 17.89 -9.08
CA ARG A 101 27.78 18.66 -9.99
C ARG A 101 27.41 18.53 -11.48
N THR A 102 26.51 17.62 -11.82
CA THR A 102 26.21 17.27 -13.21
C THR A 102 24.84 17.87 -13.60
N ASP A 103 24.80 18.50 -14.77
CA ASP A 103 23.55 18.96 -15.38
C ASP A 103 22.66 17.79 -15.86
N SER A 104 21.41 18.12 -16.23
CA SER A 104 20.40 17.11 -16.58
C SER A 104 20.76 16.27 -17.79
N ASP A 105 21.34 16.91 -18.83
CA ASP A 105 21.62 16.25 -20.11
C ASP A 105 22.83 15.32 -19.98
N THR A 106 23.89 15.81 -19.37
CA THR A 106 25.06 15.01 -19.03
C THR A 106 24.71 13.84 -18.11
N MET A 107 23.78 14.04 -17.15
CA MET A 107 23.30 12.96 -16.29
C MET A 107 22.54 11.89 -17.08
N GLY A 108 21.78 12.26 -18.12
CA GLY A 108 21.12 11.32 -19.03
C GLY A 108 22.12 10.39 -19.73
N HIS A 109 23.21 10.97 -20.26
CA HIS A 109 24.30 10.20 -20.87
C HIS A 109 25.03 9.29 -19.86
N ARG A 110 25.30 9.78 -18.64
CA ARG A 110 25.90 8.95 -17.59
C ARG A 110 25.01 7.77 -17.19
N LEU A 111 23.69 8.00 -17.07
CA LEU A 111 22.73 6.91 -16.80
C LEU A 111 22.78 5.84 -17.89
N LEU A 112 22.79 6.24 -19.17
CA LEU A 112 22.88 5.29 -20.28
C LEU A 112 24.20 4.50 -20.23
N ASN A 113 25.35 5.17 -20.08
CA ASN A 113 26.67 4.52 -20.02
C ASN A 113 26.75 3.53 -18.82
N LEU A 114 26.23 3.90 -17.67
CA LEU A 114 26.14 2.98 -16.51
C LEU A 114 25.27 1.76 -16.83
N GLY A 115 24.18 1.95 -17.58
CA GLY A 115 23.31 0.85 -18.04
C GLY A 115 24.04 -0.11 -18.98
N LEU A 116 24.83 0.40 -19.92
CA LEU A 116 25.66 -0.41 -20.83
C LEU A 116 26.71 -1.23 -20.07
N VAL A 117 27.38 -0.62 -19.09
CA VAL A 117 28.32 -1.34 -18.21
C VAL A 117 27.63 -2.43 -17.42
N ILE A 118 26.46 -2.15 -16.83
CA ILE A 118 25.69 -3.14 -16.07
C ILE A 118 25.24 -4.29 -16.96
N ASP A 119 24.74 -4.01 -18.16
CA ASP A 119 24.34 -5.03 -19.14
C ASP A 119 25.48 -5.96 -19.50
N ASN A 120 26.68 -5.41 -19.77
CA ASN A 120 27.88 -6.20 -20.01
C ASN A 120 28.23 -7.11 -18.83
N VAL A 121 28.27 -6.56 -17.60
CA VAL A 121 28.55 -7.34 -16.39
C VAL A 121 27.52 -8.46 -16.21
N LEU A 122 26.23 -8.18 -16.40
CA LEU A 122 25.16 -9.16 -16.26
C LEU A 122 25.19 -10.23 -17.36
N GLY A 123 25.70 -9.91 -18.55
CA GLY A 123 25.88 -10.85 -19.64
C GLY A 123 26.92 -11.96 -19.36
N HIS A 124 27.85 -11.70 -18.45
CA HIS A 124 28.88 -12.66 -18.03
C HIS A 124 28.52 -13.41 -16.73
N CYS A 125 27.34 -13.17 -16.15
CA CYS A 125 26.87 -13.77 -14.89
C CYS A 125 25.74 -14.76 -15.11
N GLY A 126 25.67 -15.81 -14.28
CA GLY A 126 24.53 -16.72 -14.22
C GLY A 126 23.23 -16.01 -13.86
N ARG A 127 22.08 -16.63 -14.17
CA ARG A 127 20.75 -16.02 -13.90
C ARG A 127 20.51 -15.74 -12.42
N ASP A 128 21.06 -16.58 -11.56
CA ASP A 128 20.88 -16.50 -10.10
C ASP A 128 21.95 -15.63 -9.41
N GLU A 129 22.89 -15.09 -10.20
CA GLU A 129 23.90 -14.19 -9.69
C GLU A 129 23.44 -12.73 -9.78
N LYS A 130 23.94 -11.90 -8.88
CA LYS A 130 23.68 -10.44 -8.84
C LYS A 130 22.20 -10.07 -8.95
N ILE A 131 21.31 -10.82 -8.26
CA ILE A 131 19.85 -10.73 -8.35
C ILE A 131 19.36 -9.28 -8.17
N LEU A 132 19.91 -8.55 -7.19
CA LEU A 132 19.49 -7.16 -6.94
C LEU A 132 19.90 -6.23 -8.08
N LEU A 133 21.10 -6.39 -8.63
CA LEU A 133 21.56 -5.59 -9.77
C LEU A 133 20.72 -5.86 -11.02
N ARG A 134 20.43 -7.13 -11.29
CA ARG A 134 19.56 -7.57 -12.38
C ARG A 134 18.15 -6.96 -12.23
N ARG A 135 17.58 -7.00 -11.02
CA ARG A 135 16.30 -6.37 -10.72
C ARG A 135 16.33 -4.87 -11.00
N VAL A 136 17.33 -4.15 -10.49
CA VAL A 136 17.45 -2.70 -10.70
C VAL A 136 17.65 -2.38 -12.19
N PHE A 137 18.42 -3.19 -12.92
CA PHE A 137 18.56 -3.03 -14.37
C PHE A 137 17.20 -3.11 -15.08
N HIS A 138 16.43 -4.16 -14.87
CA HIS A 138 15.09 -4.31 -15.48
C HIS A 138 14.07 -3.24 -15.04
N GLU A 139 14.21 -2.69 -13.86
CA GLU A 139 13.35 -1.60 -13.38
C GLU A 139 13.70 -0.24 -14.02
N GLN A 140 14.97 -0.01 -14.38
CA GLN A 140 15.48 1.29 -14.76
C GLN A 140 15.84 1.42 -16.25
N TYR A 141 16.02 0.30 -16.91
CA TYR A 141 16.42 0.24 -18.32
C TYR A 141 15.47 -0.63 -19.12
N GLU A 142 15.49 -0.42 -20.43
CA GLU A 142 14.83 -1.25 -21.43
C GLU A 142 15.90 -1.82 -22.34
N LYS A 143 15.80 -3.11 -22.68
CA LYS A 143 16.66 -3.77 -23.64
C LYS A 143 15.77 -4.35 -24.72
N THR A 144 16.02 -3.93 -25.96
CA THR A 144 15.31 -4.41 -27.13
C THR A 144 15.88 -5.76 -27.61
N ASP A 145 15.18 -6.47 -28.48
CA ASP A 145 15.60 -7.78 -28.98
C ASP A 145 16.92 -7.72 -29.78
N ASP A 146 17.23 -6.57 -30.37
CA ASP A 146 18.52 -6.32 -31.06
C ASP A 146 19.67 -6.02 -30.08
N GLY A 147 19.40 -6.02 -28.78
CA GLY A 147 20.40 -5.80 -27.74
C GLY A 147 20.62 -4.34 -27.35
N THR A 148 19.92 -3.40 -27.96
CA THR A 148 20.05 -1.97 -27.63
C THR A 148 19.50 -1.68 -26.22
N VAL A 149 20.33 -1.04 -25.38
CA VAL A 149 19.96 -0.60 -24.03
C VAL A 149 19.56 0.86 -24.05
N SER A 150 18.43 1.18 -23.45
CA SER A 150 17.94 2.56 -23.28
C SER A 150 17.49 2.81 -21.84
N VAL A 151 17.52 4.09 -21.42
CA VAL A 151 17.07 4.49 -20.09
C VAL A 151 15.54 4.59 -20.09
N ARG A 152 14.85 3.79 -19.26
CA ARG A 152 13.39 3.82 -19.12
C ARG A 152 12.91 5.23 -18.75
N ASP A 153 11.81 5.69 -19.34
CA ASP A 153 11.21 6.97 -18.95
C ASP A 153 10.88 6.96 -17.43
N LYS A 154 11.22 8.04 -16.76
CA LYS A 154 11.00 8.20 -15.32
C LYS A 154 9.54 7.99 -14.90
N LYS A 155 8.58 8.32 -15.78
CA LYS A 155 7.15 8.14 -15.55
C LYS A 155 6.73 6.68 -15.57
N LEU A 156 7.49 5.82 -16.26
CA LEU A 156 7.24 4.38 -16.38
C LEU A 156 7.93 3.56 -15.28
N VAL A 157 8.79 4.18 -14.48
CA VAL A 157 9.42 3.48 -13.35
C VAL A 157 8.39 3.29 -12.23
N SER A 158 8.14 2.04 -11.89
CA SER A 158 7.16 1.67 -10.88
C SER A 158 7.50 2.23 -9.49
N ALA A 159 6.47 2.65 -8.74
CA ALA A 159 6.61 2.99 -7.31
C ALA A 159 7.10 1.80 -6.44
N LYS A 160 6.97 0.57 -6.95
CA LYS A 160 7.46 -0.67 -6.32
C LYS A 160 8.93 -0.95 -6.64
N SER A 161 9.58 -0.14 -7.47
CA SER A 161 11.00 -0.29 -7.79
C SER A 161 11.88 -0.11 -6.56
N VAL A 162 13.09 -0.64 -6.60
CA VAL A 162 14.09 -0.49 -5.54
C VAL A 162 14.33 0.99 -5.24
N GLN A 163 14.13 1.40 -4.00
CA GLN A 163 14.31 2.77 -3.53
C GLN A 163 15.67 2.98 -2.84
N ASN A 164 16.28 1.89 -2.41
CA ASN A 164 17.60 1.90 -1.77
C ASN A 164 18.16 0.47 -1.75
N PRO A 165 19.40 0.21 -2.21
CA PRO A 165 19.97 -1.15 -2.21
C PRO A 165 20.12 -1.78 -0.83
N ASN A 166 20.16 -0.96 0.25
CA ASN A 166 20.25 -1.46 1.62
C ASN A 166 18.87 -1.86 2.21
N ASP A 167 17.78 -1.61 1.47
CA ASP A 167 16.42 -2.05 1.78
C ASP A 167 15.64 -2.15 0.47
N SER A 168 15.87 -3.24 -0.25
CA SER A 168 15.32 -3.48 -1.58
C SER A 168 13.81 -3.76 -1.60
N GLU A 169 13.22 -4.00 -0.41
CA GLU A 169 11.79 -4.23 -0.23
C GLU A 169 11.02 -2.94 0.05
N ALA A 170 11.71 -1.88 0.49
CA ALA A 170 11.10 -0.58 0.73
C ALA A 170 10.60 0.03 -0.59
N GLN A 171 9.33 0.46 -0.61
CA GLN A 171 8.67 1.01 -1.78
C GLN A 171 8.32 2.48 -1.58
N TYR A 172 8.08 3.20 -2.69
CA TYR A 172 7.71 4.60 -2.68
C TYR A 172 6.19 4.79 -2.71
N ARG A 173 5.69 5.72 -1.89
CA ARG A 173 4.31 6.22 -1.98
C ARG A 173 4.25 7.71 -1.62
N GLY A 174 3.55 8.48 -2.45
CA GLY A 174 3.14 9.84 -2.14
C GLY A 174 1.68 9.87 -1.69
N LYS A 175 1.38 10.48 -0.54
CA LYS A 175 0.00 10.68 -0.03
C LYS A 175 -0.09 12.05 0.63
N ASN A 176 -1.02 12.89 0.17
CA ASN A 176 -1.29 14.23 0.75
C ASN A 176 -0.01 15.09 0.89
N GLY A 177 0.78 15.18 -0.18
CA GLY A 177 2.03 15.96 -0.20
C GLY A 177 3.21 15.33 0.55
N LYS A 178 2.98 14.28 1.33
CA LYS A 178 4.04 13.55 2.03
C LYS A 178 4.54 12.38 1.18
N LYS A 179 5.85 12.21 1.14
CA LYS A 179 6.52 11.13 0.43
C LYS A 179 7.09 10.15 1.43
N VAL A 180 6.88 8.85 1.21
CA VAL A 180 7.38 7.76 2.05
C VAL A 180 8.17 6.79 1.19
N LYS A 181 9.33 6.36 1.66
CA LYS A 181 10.07 5.20 1.17
C LYS A 181 10.12 4.18 2.31
N GLY A 182 9.37 3.09 2.19
CA GLY A 182 9.23 2.12 3.27
C GLY A 182 8.07 1.16 3.07
N PHE A 183 7.24 1.04 4.10
CA PHE A 183 6.19 0.03 4.21
C PHE A 183 4.83 0.63 4.58
N CYS A 184 3.79 -0.13 4.30
CA CYS A 184 2.43 0.13 4.73
C CYS A 184 2.03 -0.96 5.73
N THR A 185 1.60 -0.57 6.92
CA THR A 185 1.04 -1.50 7.92
C THR A 185 -0.46 -1.33 7.93
N ASN A 186 -1.19 -2.40 7.62
CA ASN A 186 -2.63 -2.47 7.81
C ASN A 186 -2.94 -3.09 9.16
N ILE A 187 -3.88 -2.52 9.91
CA ILE A 187 -4.34 -3.00 11.21
C ILE A 187 -5.84 -3.18 11.15
N THR A 188 -6.29 -4.39 11.52
CA THR A 188 -7.71 -4.71 11.67
C THR A 188 -8.00 -5.02 13.13
N GLU A 189 -9.07 -4.46 13.69
CA GLU A 189 -9.47 -4.70 15.07
C GLU A 189 -10.98 -4.90 15.16
N THR A 190 -11.41 -5.61 16.20
CA THR A 190 -12.84 -5.78 16.50
C THR A 190 -13.50 -4.44 16.82
N CYS A 191 -14.81 -4.38 16.61
CA CYS A 191 -15.66 -3.22 16.84
C CYS A 191 -16.97 -3.71 17.49
N ASP A 192 -17.75 -2.81 18.08
CA ASP A 192 -19.04 -3.14 18.67
C ASP A 192 -19.02 -4.24 19.75
N ASN A 193 -18.08 -4.14 20.67
CA ASN A 193 -18.04 -4.99 21.87
C ASN A 193 -18.46 -4.15 23.11
N PRO A 194 -19.76 -3.92 23.38
CA PRO A 194 -20.20 -3.06 24.47
C PRO A 194 -19.72 -3.59 25.82
N GLY A 195 -19.11 -2.71 26.61
CA GLY A 195 -18.56 -3.06 27.91
C GLY A 195 -17.27 -3.86 27.91
N LYS A 196 -16.72 -4.21 26.75
CA LYS A 196 -15.48 -4.99 26.59
C LYS A 196 -14.44 -4.23 25.75
N PRO A 197 -13.16 -4.58 25.84
CA PRO A 197 -12.14 -4.00 24.97
C PRO A 197 -12.26 -4.53 23.54
N ASN A 198 -11.98 -3.68 22.55
CA ASN A 198 -11.75 -4.14 21.19
C ASN A 198 -10.29 -4.57 21.03
N LEU A 199 -10.05 -5.68 20.32
CA LEU A 199 -8.73 -6.25 20.12
C LEU A 199 -8.33 -6.19 18.65
N ILE A 200 -7.05 -5.99 18.39
CA ILE A 200 -6.45 -6.11 17.06
C ILE A 200 -6.47 -7.59 16.69
N THR A 201 -7.05 -7.93 15.55
CA THR A 201 -7.22 -9.29 15.06
C THR A 201 -6.31 -9.63 13.88
N ASP A 202 -5.89 -8.61 13.10
CA ASP A 202 -4.92 -8.78 12.04
C ASP A 202 -3.95 -7.59 11.97
N VAL A 203 -2.70 -7.90 11.62
CA VAL A 203 -1.66 -6.94 11.32
C VAL A 203 -0.84 -7.43 10.15
N THR A 204 -0.85 -6.69 9.05
CA THR A 204 -0.15 -7.04 7.82
C THR A 204 0.77 -5.90 7.40
N VAL A 205 2.02 -6.22 7.04
CA VAL A 205 3.03 -5.27 6.58
C VAL A 205 3.40 -5.58 5.14
N GLU A 206 3.21 -4.60 4.26
CA GLU A 206 3.59 -4.68 2.85
C GLU A 206 4.40 -3.46 2.43
N GLY A 207 4.99 -3.50 1.23
CA GLY A 207 5.67 -2.33 0.67
C GLY A 207 4.72 -1.13 0.57
N ALA A 208 5.24 0.10 0.77
CA ALA A 208 4.43 1.32 0.78
C ALA A 208 3.57 1.53 -0.48
N GLY A 209 3.98 0.98 -1.62
CA GLY A 209 3.24 1.03 -2.89
C GLY A 209 2.00 0.12 -2.95
N THR A 210 1.75 -0.71 -1.94
CA THR A 210 0.58 -1.59 -1.88
C THR A 210 -0.68 -0.77 -1.64
N ALA A 211 -1.72 -1.05 -2.42
CA ALA A 211 -3.00 -0.35 -2.32
C ALA A 211 -3.79 -0.80 -1.08
N ASP A 212 -4.48 0.15 -0.42
CA ASP A 212 -5.20 -0.13 0.82
C ASP A 212 -6.33 -1.17 0.62
N ASN A 213 -6.98 -1.18 -0.55
CA ASN A 213 -8.05 -2.13 -0.89
C ASN A 213 -7.59 -3.59 -1.02
N SER A 214 -6.30 -3.84 -1.23
CA SER A 214 -5.78 -5.22 -1.36
C SER A 214 -5.74 -6.00 -0.04
N TYR A 215 -5.85 -5.31 1.10
CA TYR A 215 -5.80 -5.96 2.41
C TYR A 215 -7.13 -6.61 2.83
N VAL A 216 -8.29 -6.19 2.27
CA VAL A 216 -9.62 -6.52 2.80
C VAL A 216 -9.83 -8.02 2.93
N LYS A 217 -9.70 -8.75 1.85
CA LYS A 217 -10.01 -10.20 1.81
C LYS A 217 -9.25 -11.00 2.87
N ASP A 218 -7.93 -10.80 2.93
CA ASP A 218 -7.08 -11.56 3.84
C ASP A 218 -7.27 -11.13 5.30
N ALA A 219 -7.42 -9.83 5.55
CA ALA A 219 -7.64 -9.30 6.90
C ALA A 219 -8.98 -9.77 7.50
N LEU A 220 -10.04 -9.88 6.70
CA LEU A 220 -11.32 -10.45 7.16
C LEU A 220 -11.16 -11.93 7.51
N LYS A 221 -10.58 -12.73 6.61
CA LYS A 221 -10.32 -14.15 6.85
C LYS A 221 -9.49 -14.40 8.11
N GLU A 222 -8.46 -13.59 8.34
CA GLU A 222 -7.62 -13.72 9.54
C GLU A 222 -8.37 -13.30 10.81
N SER A 223 -9.22 -12.27 10.73
CA SER A 223 -10.07 -11.86 11.85
C SER A 223 -11.07 -12.96 12.23
N GLU A 224 -11.71 -13.61 11.26
CA GLU A 224 -12.59 -14.75 11.46
C GLU A 224 -11.88 -15.94 12.10
N LYS A 225 -10.68 -16.27 11.64
CA LYS A 225 -9.84 -17.34 12.20
C LYS A 225 -9.48 -17.10 13.67
N VAL A 226 -9.24 -15.84 14.04
CA VAL A 226 -8.83 -15.43 15.39
C VAL A 226 -10.02 -15.37 16.33
N THR A 227 -11.16 -14.84 15.88
CA THR A 227 -12.36 -14.66 16.74
C THR A 227 -13.28 -15.87 16.74
N GLY A 228 -13.30 -16.65 15.66
CA GLY A 228 -14.25 -17.73 15.45
C GLY A 228 -15.62 -17.27 14.96
N ASP A 229 -15.81 -15.96 14.80
CA ASP A 229 -17.03 -15.37 14.26
C ASP A 229 -16.84 -15.01 12.78
N LYS A 230 -17.91 -15.11 11.98
CA LYS A 230 -17.96 -14.53 10.64
C LYS A 230 -18.05 -13.01 10.75
N VAL A 231 -17.29 -12.29 9.90
CA VAL A 231 -17.38 -10.83 9.84
C VAL A 231 -18.63 -10.43 9.07
N GLU A 232 -19.53 -9.73 9.75
CA GLU A 232 -20.79 -9.23 9.19
C GLU A 232 -20.71 -7.75 8.77
N VAL A 233 -19.83 -6.96 9.42
CA VAL A 233 -19.69 -5.53 9.18
C VAL A 233 -18.20 -5.13 9.16
N LEU A 234 -17.79 -4.43 8.10
CA LEU A 234 -16.46 -3.84 7.97
C LEU A 234 -16.57 -2.32 7.96
N HIS A 235 -15.92 -1.65 8.91
CA HIS A 235 -15.75 -0.20 8.96
C HIS A 235 -14.36 0.19 8.42
N SER A 236 -14.30 1.03 7.38
CA SER A 236 -13.03 1.47 6.80
C SER A 236 -13.11 2.88 6.19
N ASP A 237 -12.02 3.39 5.63
CA ASP A 237 -12.11 4.58 4.78
C ASP A 237 -12.46 4.22 3.33
N GLY A 238 -12.74 5.26 2.52
CA GLY A 238 -13.12 5.06 1.12
C GLY A 238 -12.02 4.45 0.23
N ALA A 239 -10.76 4.41 0.69
CA ALA A 239 -9.66 3.82 -0.06
C ALA A 239 -9.73 2.29 -0.12
N TYR A 240 -10.48 1.67 0.79
CA TYR A 240 -10.71 0.23 0.81
C TYR A 240 -11.84 -0.21 -0.13
N GLN A 241 -12.71 0.72 -0.54
CA GLN A 241 -13.79 0.42 -1.48
C GLN A 241 -13.26 0.37 -2.91
N SER A 242 -13.06 -0.82 -3.43
CA SER A 242 -12.84 -1.09 -4.86
C SER A 242 -14.02 -1.88 -5.40
N GLU A 243 -14.13 -1.98 -6.72
CA GLU A 243 -15.12 -2.83 -7.38
C GLU A 243 -15.03 -4.28 -6.87
N THR A 244 -13.83 -4.84 -6.84
CA THR A 244 -13.57 -6.19 -6.33
C THR A 244 -14.03 -6.37 -4.88
N ASN A 245 -13.81 -5.38 -4.01
CA ASN A 245 -14.21 -5.47 -2.61
C ASN A 245 -15.73 -5.27 -2.43
N ARG A 246 -16.38 -4.51 -3.31
CA ARG A 246 -17.85 -4.42 -3.34
C ARG A 246 -18.48 -5.75 -3.77
N GLN A 247 -17.91 -6.39 -4.79
CA GLN A 247 -18.35 -7.73 -5.20
C GLN A 247 -18.14 -8.76 -4.09
N LEU A 248 -17.01 -8.72 -3.40
CA LEU A 248 -16.75 -9.56 -2.23
C LEU A 248 -17.78 -9.30 -1.11
N ALA A 249 -18.13 -8.04 -0.86
CA ALA A 249 -19.13 -7.69 0.15
C ALA A 249 -20.55 -8.13 -0.24
N ALA A 250 -20.87 -8.16 -1.52
CA ALA A 250 -22.16 -8.59 -2.05
C ALA A 250 -22.29 -10.11 -2.25
N ASP A 251 -21.25 -10.89 -1.93
CA ASP A 251 -21.26 -12.35 -2.04
C ASP A 251 -22.38 -12.95 -1.17
N PRO A 252 -23.27 -13.83 -1.72
CA PRO A 252 -24.40 -14.38 -0.97
C PRO A 252 -23.99 -15.23 0.24
N GLU A 253 -22.84 -15.92 0.17
CA GLU A 253 -22.38 -16.82 1.22
C GLU A 253 -21.43 -16.14 2.21
N ASN A 254 -20.52 -15.31 1.70
CA ASN A 254 -19.44 -14.70 2.47
C ASN A 254 -19.50 -13.18 2.53
N GLY A 255 -20.62 -12.60 2.10
CA GLY A 255 -20.79 -11.15 2.07
C GLY A 255 -20.84 -10.51 3.45
N PHE A 256 -20.53 -9.23 3.46
CA PHE A 256 -20.53 -8.40 4.67
C PHE A 256 -21.02 -6.99 4.33
N LYS A 257 -21.53 -6.26 5.32
CA LYS A 257 -21.89 -4.86 5.15
C LYS A 257 -20.65 -3.98 5.17
N PHE A 258 -20.43 -3.24 4.08
CA PHE A 258 -19.32 -2.29 4.00
C PHE A 258 -19.76 -0.91 4.52
N VAL A 259 -19.17 -0.45 5.62
CA VAL A 259 -19.43 0.87 6.20
C VAL A 259 -18.21 1.77 6.01
N ALA A 260 -18.27 2.67 5.03
CA ALA A 260 -17.18 3.61 4.76
C ALA A 260 -17.59 5.05 5.05
N ASN A 261 -16.60 5.89 5.38
CA ASN A 261 -16.82 7.32 5.60
C ASN A 261 -16.94 8.15 4.31
N GLY A 262 -16.70 7.53 3.16
CA GLY A 262 -16.73 8.17 1.85
C GLY A 262 -16.25 7.22 0.76
N ILE A 263 -16.22 7.69 -0.47
CA ILE A 263 -15.68 6.97 -1.63
C ILE A 263 -14.52 7.77 -2.20
N GLN A 264 -13.49 7.07 -2.65
CA GLN A 264 -12.31 7.67 -3.25
C GLN A 264 -12.65 8.50 -4.49
N GLY A 265 -12.07 9.69 -4.59
CA GLY A 265 -12.23 10.63 -5.70
C GLY A 265 -12.93 11.92 -5.29
N LYS A 266 -12.86 12.91 -6.18
CA LYS A 266 -13.55 14.20 -5.95
C LYS A 266 -15.07 13.99 -5.98
N PRO A 267 -15.84 14.68 -5.11
CA PRO A 267 -17.29 14.70 -5.21
C PRO A 267 -17.71 15.15 -6.60
N SER A 268 -18.71 14.45 -7.18
CA SER A 268 -19.30 14.88 -8.45
C SER A 268 -20.32 15.98 -8.17
N ARG A 269 -20.35 17.00 -9.02
CA ARG A 269 -21.43 17.99 -9.07
C ARG A 269 -22.78 17.31 -9.35
N TYR A 270 -22.75 16.24 -10.15
CA TYR A 270 -23.93 15.53 -10.59
C TYR A 270 -24.13 14.25 -9.79
N GLU A 271 -25.37 14.01 -9.38
CA GLU A 271 -25.87 12.77 -8.86
C GLU A 271 -26.56 12.01 -9.98
N LEU A 272 -26.26 10.74 -10.13
CA LEU A 272 -26.73 9.89 -11.23
C LEU A 272 -27.64 8.80 -10.67
N ASN A 273 -28.81 8.65 -11.27
CA ASN A 273 -29.80 7.65 -10.90
C ASN A 273 -30.27 6.94 -12.16
N LEU A 274 -29.85 5.70 -12.36
CA LEU A 274 -30.30 4.85 -13.46
C LEU A 274 -31.59 4.17 -13.02
N THR A 275 -32.67 4.37 -13.79
CA THR A 275 -33.96 3.72 -13.58
C THR A 275 -33.99 2.32 -14.19
N ASP A 276 -34.97 1.50 -13.81
CA ASP A 276 -35.13 0.13 -14.30
C ASP A 276 -35.39 0.10 -15.86
N ASP A 277 -35.92 1.19 -16.41
CA ASP A 277 -36.12 1.39 -17.85
C ASP A 277 -34.86 1.87 -18.60
N HIS A 278 -33.67 1.78 -18.01
CA HIS A 278 -32.40 2.27 -18.57
C HIS A 278 -32.37 3.78 -18.89
N ASN A 279 -33.26 4.58 -18.28
CA ASN A 279 -33.20 6.03 -18.35
C ASN A 279 -32.30 6.57 -17.22
N LEU A 280 -31.40 7.50 -17.54
CA LEU A 280 -30.52 8.12 -16.57
C LEU A 280 -31.04 9.50 -16.16
N GLU A 281 -31.40 9.63 -14.89
CA GLU A 281 -31.71 10.91 -14.26
C GLU A 281 -30.41 11.52 -13.66
N VAL A 282 -30.14 12.77 -14.03
CA VAL A 282 -28.98 13.52 -13.59
C VAL A 282 -29.43 14.70 -12.73
N THR A 283 -29.17 14.65 -11.44
CA THR A 283 -29.47 15.76 -10.52
C THR A 283 -28.24 16.65 -10.34
N ASP A 284 -28.33 17.92 -10.66
CA ASP A 284 -27.29 18.88 -10.34
C ASP A 284 -27.36 19.27 -8.85
N LYS A 285 -26.36 18.89 -8.07
CA LYS A 285 -26.30 19.15 -6.61
C LYS A 285 -26.24 20.64 -6.23
N HIS A 286 -25.87 21.53 -7.18
CA HIS A 286 -25.81 22.96 -6.92
C HIS A 286 -27.16 23.65 -7.12
N THR A 287 -27.89 23.25 -8.17
CA THR A 287 -29.17 23.87 -8.52
C THR A 287 -30.38 23.09 -8.03
N GLY A 288 -30.21 21.81 -7.73
CA GLY A 288 -31.30 20.86 -7.44
C GLY A 288 -32.10 20.44 -8.70
N GLU A 289 -31.69 20.88 -9.89
CA GLU A 289 -32.36 20.56 -11.15
C GLU A 289 -32.16 19.08 -11.52
N VAL A 290 -33.23 18.42 -11.94
CA VAL A 290 -33.22 17.04 -12.45
C VAL A 290 -33.34 17.07 -13.96
N ILE A 291 -32.31 16.54 -14.63
CA ILE A 291 -32.22 16.51 -16.11
C ILE A 291 -32.28 15.05 -16.58
N GLN A 292 -33.18 14.77 -17.53
CA GLN A 292 -33.19 13.46 -18.18
C GLN A 292 -32.07 13.39 -19.22
N ALA A 293 -31.19 12.40 -19.06
CA ALA A 293 -30.06 12.22 -19.96
C ALA A 293 -30.46 11.46 -21.22
N THR A 294 -29.89 11.87 -22.35
CA THR A 294 -30.10 11.20 -23.62
C THR A 294 -29.12 10.04 -23.79
N PRO A 295 -29.56 8.80 -24.07
CA PRO A 295 -28.66 7.68 -24.33
C PRO A 295 -27.83 7.90 -25.60
N VAL A 296 -26.58 7.48 -25.62
CA VAL A 296 -25.61 7.62 -26.73
C VAL A 296 -24.91 6.27 -26.99
N GLY A 297 -25.57 5.15 -26.74
CA GLY A 297 -25.05 3.80 -26.84
C GLY A 297 -25.52 2.94 -25.68
N GLU A 298 -25.01 1.71 -25.55
CA GLU A 298 -25.51 0.73 -24.58
C GLU A 298 -25.29 1.15 -23.11
N GLU A 299 -24.20 1.85 -22.82
CA GLU A 299 -23.83 2.22 -21.42
C GLU A 299 -23.30 3.66 -21.34
N LYS A 300 -23.78 4.55 -22.22
CA LYS A 300 -23.37 5.97 -22.20
C LYS A 300 -24.59 6.88 -22.38
N TRP A 301 -24.58 7.95 -21.61
CA TRP A 301 -25.59 8.99 -21.59
C TRP A 301 -24.95 10.36 -21.69
N LYS A 302 -25.69 11.35 -22.21
CA LYS A 302 -25.27 12.75 -22.26
C LYS A 302 -26.33 13.68 -21.77
N ILE A 303 -25.93 14.81 -21.20
CA ILE A 303 -26.79 15.97 -20.92
C ILE A 303 -26.21 17.20 -21.58
N LYS A 304 -27.09 18.15 -21.90
CA LYS A 304 -26.70 19.48 -22.35
C LYS A 304 -26.55 20.40 -21.14
N ILE A 305 -25.40 21.04 -21.01
CA ILE A 305 -25.10 21.97 -19.92
C ILE A 305 -24.94 23.35 -20.53
N THR A 306 -25.59 24.36 -19.96
CA THR A 306 -25.39 25.76 -20.32
C THR A 306 -24.67 26.44 -19.14
N ASN A 307 -23.57 27.13 -19.41
CA ASN A 307 -22.88 27.91 -18.39
C ASN A 307 -23.53 29.31 -18.20
N ASP A 308 -23.07 30.05 -17.21
CA ASP A 308 -23.59 31.39 -16.89
C ASP A 308 -23.39 32.40 -18.02
N GLU A 309 -22.50 32.13 -18.98
CA GLU A 309 -22.25 32.94 -20.19
C GLU A 309 -23.13 32.52 -21.39
N GLY A 310 -24.07 31.58 -21.19
CA GLY A 310 -24.95 31.07 -22.23
C GLY A 310 -24.27 30.06 -23.19
N ARG A 311 -23.01 29.67 -22.96
CA ARG A 311 -22.32 28.66 -23.77
C ARG A 311 -22.80 27.27 -23.43
N THR A 312 -23.15 26.49 -24.43
CA THR A 312 -23.61 25.12 -24.27
C THR A 312 -22.50 24.10 -24.53
N SER A 313 -22.43 23.07 -23.67
CA SER A 313 -21.53 21.92 -23.82
C SER A 313 -22.25 20.61 -23.51
N TRP A 314 -21.70 19.51 -24.00
CA TRP A 314 -22.22 18.17 -23.70
C TRP A 314 -21.38 17.53 -22.59
N ARG A 315 -22.07 16.98 -21.58
CA ARG A 315 -21.45 16.15 -20.56
C ARG A 315 -21.87 14.71 -20.74
N TYR A 316 -20.88 13.81 -20.71
CA TYR A 316 -21.09 12.38 -20.88
C TYR A 316 -20.94 11.64 -19.57
N PHE A 317 -21.75 10.60 -19.38
CA PHE A 317 -21.70 9.70 -18.23
C PHE A 317 -21.65 8.26 -18.73
N GLY A 318 -20.84 7.43 -18.08
CA GLY A 318 -20.72 5.99 -18.34
C GLY A 318 -21.06 5.16 -17.11
N ALA A 319 -21.14 3.84 -17.27
CA ALA A 319 -21.48 2.89 -16.22
C ALA A 319 -20.66 3.08 -14.94
N GLU A 320 -19.33 3.28 -15.04
CA GLU A 320 -18.46 3.49 -13.88
C GLU A 320 -18.87 4.71 -13.03
N GLN A 321 -19.32 5.80 -13.69
CA GLN A 321 -19.74 7.02 -12.99
C GLN A 321 -21.08 6.82 -12.29
N ILE A 322 -21.98 6.04 -12.88
CA ILE A 322 -23.27 5.69 -12.31
C ILE A 322 -23.06 4.83 -11.07
N GLU A 323 -22.25 3.77 -11.15
CA GLU A 323 -21.91 2.92 -10.03
C GLU A 323 -21.24 3.70 -8.89
N LYS A 324 -20.33 4.63 -9.19
CA LYS A 324 -19.74 5.52 -8.19
C LYS A 324 -20.78 6.45 -7.55
N SER A 325 -21.76 6.92 -8.32
CA SER A 325 -22.84 7.76 -7.78
C SER A 325 -23.75 6.96 -6.83
N LYS A 326 -24.14 5.74 -7.22
CA LYS A 326 -24.92 4.81 -6.41
C LYS A 326 -24.20 4.50 -5.09
N ALA A 327 -22.94 4.12 -5.16
CA ALA A 327 -22.14 3.82 -3.99
C ALA A 327 -21.97 5.04 -3.04
N ARG A 328 -21.93 6.28 -3.58
CA ARG A 328 -21.93 7.50 -2.73
C ARG A 328 -23.25 7.68 -2.00
N LYS A 329 -24.39 7.46 -2.66
CA LYS A 329 -25.69 7.49 -2.01
C LYS A 329 -25.81 6.48 -0.88
N GLU A 330 -25.35 5.26 -1.11
CA GLU A 330 -25.31 4.20 -0.09
C GLU A 330 -24.52 4.64 1.13
N VAL A 331 -23.30 5.22 0.94
CA VAL A 331 -22.49 5.74 2.03
C VAL A 331 -23.17 6.92 2.74
N GLU A 332 -23.81 7.82 2.02
CA GLU A 332 -24.52 8.98 2.59
C GLU A 332 -25.74 8.55 3.40
N SER A 333 -26.39 7.44 3.03
CA SER A 333 -27.54 6.87 3.78
C SER A 333 -27.16 6.20 5.10
N ILE A 334 -25.86 5.87 5.31
CA ILE A 334 -25.41 5.25 6.55
C ILE A 334 -25.46 6.28 7.69
N PRO A 335 -26.08 5.94 8.85
CA PRO A 335 -26.15 6.84 9.99
C PRO A 335 -24.78 7.33 10.43
N PHE A 336 -24.67 8.60 10.80
CA PHE A 336 -23.41 9.23 11.20
C PHE A 336 -22.72 8.50 12.37
N GLY A 337 -23.50 7.96 13.32
CA GLY A 337 -22.98 7.15 14.43
C GLY A 337 -22.23 5.90 13.97
N GLU A 338 -22.74 5.21 12.95
CA GLU A 338 -22.10 4.03 12.37
C GLU A 338 -20.80 4.40 11.66
N ARG A 339 -20.81 5.47 10.85
CA ARG A 339 -19.61 5.96 10.16
C ARG A 339 -18.49 6.37 11.12
N LYS A 340 -18.84 6.89 12.32
CA LYS A 340 -17.86 7.28 13.34
C LYS A 340 -17.12 6.10 13.99
N LYS A 341 -17.67 4.89 13.96
CA LYS A 341 -17.03 3.71 14.58
C LYS A 341 -15.63 3.46 14.02
N ARG A 342 -15.41 3.80 12.75
CA ARG A 342 -14.07 3.77 12.13
C ARG A 342 -13.05 4.66 12.86
N ASN A 343 -13.44 5.84 13.35
CA ASN A 343 -12.49 6.81 13.90
C ASN A 343 -11.64 6.24 15.05
N ASN A 344 -12.17 5.24 15.76
CA ASN A 344 -11.44 4.64 16.86
C ASN A 344 -10.20 3.83 16.42
N VAL A 345 -10.14 3.34 15.15
CA VAL A 345 -8.91 2.70 14.65
C VAL A 345 -7.78 3.70 14.48
N GLU A 346 -8.08 4.99 14.29
CA GLU A 346 -7.08 6.05 14.24
C GLU A 346 -6.34 6.17 15.58
N ALA A 347 -7.04 5.98 16.71
CA ALA A 347 -6.42 5.92 18.03
C ALA A 347 -5.48 4.70 18.17
N THR A 348 -5.86 3.55 17.59
CA THR A 348 -5.01 2.36 17.51
C THR A 348 -3.76 2.63 16.66
N ILE A 349 -3.91 3.25 15.50
CA ILE A 349 -2.81 3.69 14.64
C ILE A 349 -1.89 4.67 15.39
N PHE A 350 -2.43 5.61 16.15
CA PHE A 350 -1.64 6.51 16.97
C PHE A 350 -0.82 5.74 18.03
N GLN A 351 -1.43 4.80 18.75
CA GLN A 351 -0.73 3.95 19.72
C GLN A 351 0.36 3.09 19.04
N TYR A 352 0.07 2.55 17.86
CA TYR A 352 1.06 1.82 17.06
C TYR A 352 2.27 2.68 16.72
N CYS A 353 2.05 3.94 16.31
CA CYS A 353 3.10 4.86 15.90
C CYS A 353 3.81 5.57 17.04
N PHE A 354 3.39 5.44 18.30
CA PHE A 354 3.85 6.25 19.43
C PHE A 354 5.37 6.27 19.61
N HIS A 355 6.08 5.19 19.26
CA HIS A 355 7.53 5.10 19.34
C HIS A 355 8.24 5.34 17.99
N THR A 356 7.53 5.78 16.96
CA THR A 356 8.12 6.14 15.68
C THR A 356 8.28 7.66 15.60
N ARG A 357 9.52 8.14 15.43
CA ARG A 357 9.75 9.56 15.21
C ARG A 357 9.42 9.89 13.74
N ASN A 358 8.49 10.81 13.50
CA ASN A 358 8.08 11.21 12.15
C ASN A 358 7.63 10.04 11.26
N ASN A 359 6.94 9.04 11.83
CA ASN A 359 6.56 7.81 11.14
C ASN A 359 7.75 7.08 10.47
N LYS A 360 8.94 7.16 11.05
CA LYS A 360 10.14 6.46 10.61
C LYS A 360 10.58 5.47 11.67
N THR A 361 10.82 4.22 11.27
CA THR A 361 11.38 3.20 12.17
C THR A 361 12.91 3.27 12.21
N ARG A 362 13.51 2.46 13.11
CA ARG A 362 14.96 2.25 13.17
C ARG A 362 15.43 1.07 12.31
N TYR A 363 14.50 0.39 11.64
CA TYR A 363 14.71 -0.89 10.97
C TYR A 363 14.74 -0.75 9.46
N ARG A 364 15.33 -1.75 8.79
CA ARG A 364 15.34 -1.98 7.35
C ARG A 364 14.88 -3.40 7.08
N GLY A 365 14.21 -3.60 5.95
CA GLY A 365 13.67 -4.89 5.51
C GLY A 365 12.31 -5.22 6.11
N LYS A 366 11.46 -5.84 5.30
CA LYS A 366 10.06 -6.17 5.60
C LYS A 366 9.94 -6.98 6.89
N ILE A 367 10.78 -7.99 7.07
CA ILE A 367 10.70 -8.90 8.22
C ILE A 367 10.88 -8.18 9.57
N LYS A 368 11.78 -7.19 9.66
CA LYS A 368 11.98 -6.41 10.89
C LYS A 368 10.84 -5.43 11.14
N HIS A 369 10.25 -4.88 10.07
CA HIS A 369 9.05 -4.07 10.16
C HIS A 369 7.85 -4.90 10.62
N THR A 370 7.69 -6.13 10.11
CA THR A 370 6.66 -7.08 10.54
C THR A 370 6.82 -7.45 12.02
N LEU A 371 8.03 -7.80 12.45
CA LEU A 371 8.29 -8.08 13.87
C LEU A 371 7.91 -6.90 14.77
N GLN A 372 8.29 -5.68 14.39
CA GLN A 372 7.93 -4.48 15.14
C GLN A 372 6.40 -4.28 15.18
N ALA A 373 5.73 -4.44 14.04
CA ALA A 373 4.28 -4.26 13.94
C ALA A 373 3.54 -5.27 14.81
N VAL A 374 3.88 -6.54 14.70
CA VAL A 374 3.30 -7.63 15.49
C VAL A 374 3.53 -7.42 16.98
N ALA A 375 4.77 -7.17 17.40
CA ALA A 375 5.07 -6.93 18.80
C ALA A 375 4.31 -5.74 19.40
N ARG A 376 4.15 -4.65 18.61
CA ARG A 376 3.36 -3.49 19.03
C ARG A 376 1.87 -3.82 19.17
N CYS A 377 1.31 -4.57 18.22
CA CYS A 377 -0.11 -4.95 18.24
C CYS A 377 -0.41 -5.92 19.39
N VAL A 378 0.46 -6.89 19.66
CA VAL A 378 0.37 -7.76 20.86
C VAL A 378 0.36 -6.91 22.13
N TRP A 379 1.33 -5.99 22.26
CA TRP A 379 1.41 -5.10 23.42
C TRP A 379 0.17 -4.22 23.59
N ILE A 380 -0.39 -3.69 22.52
CA ILE A 380 -1.61 -2.88 22.55
C ILE A 380 -2.79 -3.73 23.07
N ASN A 381 -2.94 -4.96 22.57
CA ASN A 381 -3.97 -5.88 23.03
C ASN A 381 -3.80 -6.19 24.52
N MET A 382 -2.61 -6.60 24.96
CA MET A 382 -2.31 -6.89 26.36
C MET A 382 -2.61 -5.70 27.27
N ARG A 383 -2.20 -4.48 26.87
CA ARG A 383 -2.47 -3.26 27.63
C ARG A 383 -3.97 -2.99 27.75
N ARG A 384 -4.75 -3.19 26.69
CA ARG A 384 -6.20 -3.01 26.69
C ARG A 384 -6.89 -3.96 27.66
N LEU A 385 -6.47 -5.23 27.66
CA LEU A 385 -6.99 -6.24 28.60
C LEU A 385 -6.62 -5.91 30.04
N PHE A 386 -5.35 -5.59 30.30
CA PHE A 386 -4.90 -5.19 31.63
C PHE A 386 -5.69 -4.00 32.19
N LEU A 387 -5.92 -2.96 31.38
CA LEU A 387 -6.70 -1.80 31.80
C LEU A 387 -8.20 -2.14 32.00
N PHE A 388 -8.72 -3.08 31.24
CA PHE A 388 -10.09 -3.58 31.41
C PHE A 388 -10.24 -4.32 32.75
N ASP A 389 -9.33 -5.26 33.06
CA ASP A 389 -9.36 -6.03 34.31
C ASP A 389 -9.18 -5.12 35.52
N ALA A 390 -8.24 -4.17 35.46
CA ALA A 390 -8.04 -3.18 36.53
C ALA A 390 -9.30 -2.34 36.79
N ARG A 391 -10.05 -1.98 35.73
CA ARG A 391 -11.32 -1.24 35.87
C ARG A 391 -12.40 -2.11 36.53
N ILE A 392 -12.52 -3.37 36.11
CA ILE A 392 -13.50 -4.29 36.72
C ILE A 392 -13.15 -4.51 38.21
N ALA A 393 -11.89 -4.75 38.54
CA ALA A 393 -11.47 -4.89 39.92
C ALA A 393 -11.81 -3.65 40.80
N ALA A 394 -11.58 -2.44 40.25
CA ALA A 394 -11.92 -1.19 40.92
C ALA A 394 -13.43 -0.93 41.09
N GLN A 395 -14.29 -1.56 40.28
CA GLN A 395 -15.76 -1.48 40.42
C GLN A 395 -16.30 -2.49 41.44
N MET A 396 -15.54 -3.51 41.79
CA MET A 396 -15.90 -4.54 42.75
C MET A 396 -15.40 -4.24 44.17
N ALA A 397 -14.41 -3.36 44.31
CA ALA A 397 -13.87 -2.86 45.55
C ALA A 397 -14.67 -1.66 46.07
#